data_3f690806ca3ef837b31512578bddf231
#
_entry.id   3f690806ca3ef837b31512578bddf231
#
_cell.length_a   1.000
_cell.length_b   1.000
_cell.length_c   1.000
_cell.angle_alpha   90.00
_cell.angle_beta   90.00
_cell.angle_gamma   90.00
#
_symmetry.space_group_name_H-M   'P 1'
#
loop_
_entity.id
_entity.type
_entity.pdbx_description
1 polymer ?
#
loop_
_entity_poly.entity_id
_entity_poly.type
_entity_poly.pdbx_seq_one_letter_code
_entity_poly.pdbx_strand_id
1 'polypeptide(L)'
;MNWSALLFPVIWLWRPKLFLTLLFFLGAAYLLVAFNYSYSDGNRAGYIQKFSRKGWICKTHEGELAMTTMPGTAPVLWEFTVWDDAVAAQLSRVMGKRLVLHYKEFRYLPTTCFGETTYFVDRVEVQE
;
A
#
# COMPACT_ATOMS: atom_id res chain seq x y z
N MET A 1 48.05 -13.72 -29.77
CA MET A 1 47.40 -12.48 -29.34
C MET A 1 46.29 -12.84 -28.36
N ASN A 2 46.36 -12.25 -27.16
CA ASN A 2 45.40 -12.60 -26.11
C ASN A 2 44.16 -11.71 -26.19
N TRP A 3 43.08 -12.25 -26.71
CA TRP A 3 41.83 -11.53 -26.90
C TRP A 3 41.22 -11.03 -25.59
N SER A 4 41.44 -11.75 -24.50
CA SER A 4 40.89 -11.39 -23.19
C SER A 4 41.51 -10.08 -22.68
N ALA A 5 42.80 -9.82 -22.99
CA ALA A 5 43.45 -8.58 -22.61
C ALA A 5 42.90 -7.37 -23.37
N LEU A 6 42.48 -7.56 -24.63
CA LEU A 6 41.85 -6.51 -25.42
C LEU A 6 40.41 -6.21 -25.01
N LEU A 7 39.67 -7.21 -24.60
CA LEU A 7 38.28 -7.07 -24.18
C LEU A 7 38.14 -6.58 -22.74
N PHE A 8 39.13 -6.82 -21.90
CA PHE A 8 39.07 -6.49 -20.48
C PHE A 8 38.76 -5.01 -20.22
N PRO A 9 39.45 -4.00 -20.83
CA PRO A 9 39.09 -2.62 -20.57
C PRO A 9 37.72 -2.23 -21.10
N VAL A 10 37.25 -2.85 -22.21
CA VAL A 10 35.92 -2.60 -22.75
C VAL A 10 34.86 -3.16 -21.79
N ILE A 11 35.04 -4.38 -21.30
CA ILE A 11 34.15 -5.00 -20.34
C ILE A 11 34.15 -4.20 -19.04
N TRP A 12 35.31 -3.74 -18.60
CA TRP A 12 35.43 -2.95 -17.37
C TRP A 12 34.73 -1.60 -17.48
N LEU A 13 34.80 -0.92 -18.62
CA LEU A 13 34.12 0.36 -18.87
C LEU A 13 32.61 0.22 -18.93
N TRP A 14 32.10 -0.89 -19.47
CA TRP A 14 30.69 -1.14 -19.61
C TRP A 14 30.07 -1.77 -18.35
N ARG A 15 30.86 -2.42 -17.54
CA ARG A 15 30.41 -3.16 -16.37
C ARG A 15 29.62 -2.33 -15.36
N PRO A 16 30.07 -1.12 -14.95
CA PRO A 16 29.28 -0.31 -14.03
C PRO A 16 27.98 0.20 -14.66
N LYS A 17 27.98 0.51 -15.95
CA LYS A 17 26.77 0.92 -16.66
C LYS A 17 25.75 -0.21 -16.75
N LEU A 18 26.20 -1.40 -17.12
CA LEU A 18 25.36 -2.59 -17.16
C LEU A 18 24.80 -2.92 -15.79
N PHE A 19 25.61 -2.84 -14.76
CA PHE A 19 25.21 -3.09 -13.38
C PHE A 19 24.15 -2.09 -12.92
N LEU A 20 24.38 -0.80 -13.17
CA LEU A 20 23.42 0.25 -12.81
C LEU A 20 22.12 0.12 -13.59
N THR A 21 22.19 -0.21 -14.87
CA THR A 21 21.01 -0.45 -15.70
C THR A 21 20.21 -1.64 -15.18
N LEU A 22 20.89 -2.73 -14.84
CA LEU A 22 20.26 -3.92 -14.29
C LEU A 22 19.59 -3.61 -12.95
N LEU A 23 20.26 -2.88 -12.07
CA LEU A 23 19.68 -2.46 -10.79
C LEU A 23 18.44 -1.59 -11.00
N PHE A 24 18.47 -0.69 -11.97
CA PHE A 24 17.34 0.16 -12.28
C PHE A 24 16.14 -0.67 -12.73
N PHE A 25 16.33 -1.62 -13.66
CA PHE A 25 15.26 -2.48 -14.13
C PHE A 25 14.72 -3.42 -13.04
N LEU A 26 15.60 -3.95 -12.20
CA LEU A 26 15.17 -4.77 -11.07
C LEU A 26 14.36 -3.96 -10.07
N GLY A 27 14.80 -2.74 -9.75
CA GLY A 27 14.07 -1.83 -8.88
C GLY A 27 12.71 -1.45 -9.45
N ALA A 28 12.65 -1.13 -10.75
CA ALA A 28 11.41 -0.79 -11.43
C ALA A 28 10.45 -1.98 -11.44
N ALA A 29 10.95 -3.19 -11.72
CA ALA A 29 10.16 -4.41 -11.70
C ALA A 29 9.62 -4.69 -10.29
N TYR A 30 10.45 -4.52 -9.27
CA TYR A 30 10.03 -4.67 -7.88
C TYR A 30 8.88 -3.71 -7.54
N LEU A 31 9.01 -2.44 -7.89
CA LEU A 31 7.96 -1.44 -7.62
C LEU A 31 6.68 -1.76 -8.37
N LEU A 32 6.78 -2.18 -9.64
CA LEU A 32 5.60 -2.56 -10.41
C LEU A 32 4.86 -3.73 -9.76
N VAL A 33 5.59 -4.75 -9.33
CA VAL A 33 5.00 -5.90 -8.65
C VAL A 33 4.42 -5.49 -7.29
N ALA A 34 5.17 -4.71 -6.52
CA ALA A 34 4.75 -4.29 -5.18
C ALA A 34 3.44 -3.49 -5.20
N PHE A 35 3.27 -2.59 -6.18
CA PHE A 35 2.07 -1.75 -6.28
C PHE A 35 0.90 -2.41 -7.01
N ASN A 36 1.14 -3.44 -7.80
CA ASN A 36 0.09 -4.09 -8.57
C ASN A 36 -0.30 -5.46 -8.04
N TYR A 37 0.58 -6.11 -7.27
CA TYR A 37 0.28 -7.40 -6.70
C TYR A 37 -0.48 -7.25 -5.39
N SER A 38 -1.75 -7.61 -5.42
CA SER A 38 -2.58 -7.67 -4.22
C SER A 38 -2.43 -9.06 -3.58
N TYR A 39 -1.90 -9.11 -2.36
CA TYR A 39 -1.75 -10.36 -1.62
C TYR A 39 -3.10 -10.95 -1.27
N SER A 40 -4.04 -10.10 -0.84
CA SER A 40 -5.41 -10.51 -0.56
C SER A 40 -6.36 -9.35 -0.81
N ASP A 41 -7.61 -9.66 -1.04
CA ASP A 41 -8.67 -8.67 -1.13
C ASP A 41 -9.91 -9.21 -0.43
N GLY A 42 -10.77 -8.31 0.00
CA GLY A 42 -11.99 -8.71 0.69
C GLY A 42 -12.81 -7.52 1.15
N ASN A 43 -13.81 -7.81 1.97
CA ASN A 43 -14.70 -6.80 2.51
C ASN A 43 -14.74 -6.92 4.03
N ARG A 44 -14.79 -5.77 4.71
CA ARG A 44 -14.97 -5.71 6.15
C ARG A 44 -16.10 -4.75 6.47
N ALA A 45 -16.99 -5.16 7.37
CA ALA A 45 -18.16 -4.39 7.77
C ALA A 45 -17.96 -3.84 9.18
N GLY A 46 -18.45 -2.65 9.44
CA GLY A 46 -18.40 -2.04 10.75
C GLY A 46 -18.67 -0.55 10.70
N TYR A 47 -18.22 0.15 11.75
CA TYR A 47 -18.36 1.59 11.88
C TYR A 47 -16.98 2.23 11.88
N ILE A 48 -16.82 3.33 11.14
CA ILE A 48 -15.58 4.09 11.20
C ILE A 48 -15.54 4.86 12.50
N GLN A 49 -14.58 4.53 13.33
CA GLN A 49 -14.38 5.15 14.63
C GLN A 49 -13.43 6.33 14.56
N LYS A 50 -12.41 6.23 13.71
CA LYS A 50 -11.39 7.26 13.56
C LYS A 50 -10.97 7.32 12.10
N PHE A 51 -10.80 8.55 11.59
CA PHE A 51 -10.28 8.77 10.25
C PHE A 51 -9.48 10.06 10.27
N SER A 52 -8.21 9.97 9.92
CA SER A 52 -7.31 11.12 9.98
C SER A 52 -6.26 11.05 8.88
N ARG A 53 -5.59 12.16 8.67
CA ARG A 53 -4.44 12.23 7.77
C ARG A 53 -3.18 12.28 8.61
N LYS A 54 -2.29 11.33 8.40
CA LYS A 54 -1.07 11.18 9.19
C LYS A 54 0.16 11.12 8.30
N GLY A 55 1.27 11.51 8.86
CA GLY A 55 2.59 11.38 8.25
C GLY A 55 3.43 12.61 8.44
N TRP A 56 4.73 12.43 8.45
CA TRP A 56 5.71 13.50 8.58
C TRP A 56 5.95 14.18 7.24
N ILE A 57 6.51 13.44 6.32
CA ILE A 57 6.82 13.90 4.95
C ILE A 57 5.76 13.36 4.01
N CYS A 58 5.45 12.08 4.13
CA CYS A 58 4.42 11.41 3.35
C CYS A 58 3.15 11.34 4.17
N LYS A 59 2.13 12.10 3.78
CA LYS A 59 0.84 12.08 4.47
C LYS A 59 -0.13 11.16 3.77
N THR A 60 -0.71 10.25 4.53
CA THR A 60 -1.71 9.30 4.04
C THR A 60 -2.96 9.35 4.89
N HIS A 61 -4.09 9.00 4.29
CA HIS A 61 -5.34 8.89 5.02
C HIS A 61 -5.37 7.56 5.75
N GLU A 62 -5.48 7.60 7.08
CA GLU A 62 -5.49 6.44 7.95
C GLU A 62 -6.77 6.40 8.75
N GLY A 63 -7.37 5.22 8.87
CA GLY A 63 -8.62 5.07 9.59
C GLY A 63 -8.64 3.81 10.44
N GLU A 64 -9.62 3.76 11.34
CA GLU A 64 -9.90 2.61 12.18
C GLU A 64 -11.37 2.23 12.02
N LEU A 65 -11.61 0.96 11.72
CA LEU A 65 -12.95 0.39 11.61
C LEU A 65 -13.24 -0.41 12.87
N ALA A 66 -14.31 -0.07 13.56
CA ALA A 66 -14.76 -0.85 14.71
C ALA A 66 -15.69 -1.96 14.22
N MET A 67 -15.24 -3.20 14.33
CA MET A 67 -16.01 -4.37 14.00
C MET A 67 -16.60 -4.97 15.27
N THR A 68 -17.90 -4.84 15.48
CA THR A 68 -18.58 -5.43 16.64
C THR A 68 -19.13 -6.79 16.27
N THR A 69 -18.78 -7.79 17.07
CA THR A 69 -19.22 -9.17 16.82
C THR A 69 -20.35 -9.61 17.74
N MET A 70 -20.29 -9.22 19.02
CA MET A 70 -21.32 -9.59 20.00
C MET A 70 -21.58 -8.45 20.97
N PRO A 71 -22.85 -8.28 21.41
CA PRO A 71 -23.16 -7.33 22.48
C PRO A 71 -22.38 -7.65 23.76
N GLY A 72 -21.82 -6.62 24.39
CA GLY A 72 -21.07 -6.76 25.65
C GLY A 72 -19.61 -7.09 25.50
N THR A 73 -19.09 -7.30 24.28
CA THR A 73 -17.68 -7.51 24.02
C THR A 73 -17.03 -6.23 23.49
N ALA A 74 -15.74 -6.08 23.76
CA ALA A 74 -14.99 -4.96 23.20
C ALA A 74 -14.91 -5.06 21.68
N PRO A 75 -15.07 -3.95 20.93
CA PRO A 75 -14.98 -4.00 19.48
C PRO A 75 -13.55 -4.32 19.04
N VAL A 76 -13.44 -5.09 17.97
CA VAL A 76 -12.16 -5.32 17.32
C VAL A 76 -11.91 -4.15 16.38
N LEU A 77 -10.75 -3.50 16.55
CA LEU A 77 -10.35 -2.38 15.70
C LEU A 77 -9.48 -2.89 14.56
N TRP A 78 -9.80 -2.46 13.37
CA TRP A 78 -9.03 -2.79 12.17
C TRP A 78 -8.53 -1.49 11.54
N GLU A 79 -7.22 -1.37 11.41
CA GLU A 79 -6.58 -0.20 10.83
C GLU A 79 -6.43 -0.37 9.32
N PHE A 80 -6.67 0.71 8.58
CA PHE A 80 -6.58 0.71 7.13
C PHE A 80 -6.05 2.05 6.60
N THR A 81 -5.58 2.02 5.36
CA THR A 81 -5.07 3.18 4.64
C THR A 81 -5.94 3.45 3.41
N VAL A 82 -6.08 4.71 3.03
CA VAL A 82 -6.81 5.11 1.82
C VAL A 82 -5.90 5.96 0.95
N TRP A 83 -5.70 5.53 -0.29
CA TRP A 83 -4.91 6.30 -1.26
C TRP A 83 -5.75 7.28 -2.07
N ASP A 84 -7.00 6.92 -2.37
CA ASP A 84 -7.90 7.71 -3.21
C ASP A 84 -8.54 8.82 -2.39
N ASP A 85 -8.32 10.08 -2.79
CA ASP A 85 -8.89 11.23 -2.10
C ASP A 85 -10.42 11.26 -2.18
N ALA A 86 -11.02 10.75 -3.25
CA ALA A 86 -12.46 10.67 -3.39
C ALA A 86 -13.05 9.68 -2.38
N VAL A 87 -12.41 8.54 -2.18
CA VAL A 87 -12.81 7.56 -1.17
C VAL A 87 -12.63 8.15 0.22
N ALA A 88 -11.54 8.86 0.47
CA ALA A 88 -11.28 9.51 1.75
C ALA A 88 -12.36 10.54 2.08
N ALA A 89 -12.77 11.35 1.11
CA ALA A 89 -13.84 12.33 1.28
C ALA A 89 -15.17 11.65 1.58
N GLN A 90 -15.47 10.55 0.90
CA GLN A 90 -16.68 9.76 1.14
C GLN A 90 -16.68 9.16 2.55
N LEU A 91 -15.55 8.63 3.01
CA LEU A 91 -15.41 8.07 4.35
C LEU A 91 -15.63 9.13 5.43
N SER A 92 -15.12 10.35 5.22
CA SER A 92 -15.30 11.44 6.18
C SER A 92 -16.78 11.81 6.34
N ARG A 93 -17.58 11.67 5.29
CA ARG A 93 -19.00 11.98 5.32
C ARG A 93 -19.85 10.90 5.97
N VAL A 94 -19.37 9.66 5.98
CA VAL A 94 -20.16 8.50 6.44
C VAL A 94 -19.64 7.94 7.77
N MET A 95 -18.82 8.70 8.48
CA MET A 95 -18.36 8.29 9.80
C MET A 95 -19.55 8.09 10.76
N GLY A 96 -19.45 7.03 11.55
CA GLY A 96 -20.51 6.67 12.49
C GLY A 96 -21.66 5.85 11.89
N LYS A 97 -21.68 5.68 10.58
CA LYS A 97 -22.67 4.83 9.90
C LYS A 97 -22.11 3.44 9.68
N ARG A 98 -23.02 2.45 9.68
CA ARG A 98 -22.61 1.10 9.34
C ARG A 98 -22.30 0.99 7.86
N LEU A 99 -21.15 0.45 7.55
CA LEU A 99 -20.68 0.39 6.17
C LEU A 99 -19.83 -0.86 5.93
N VAL A 100 -19.61 -1.14 4.65
CA VAL A 100 -18.73 -2.21 4.20
C VAL A 100 -17.59 -1.57 3.41
N LEU A 101 -16.36 -1.88 3.80
CA LEU A 101 -15.16 -1.42 3.11
C LEU A 101 -14.59 -2.56 2.28
N HIS A 102 -14.37 -2.30 0.99
CA HIS A 102 -13.61 -3.20 0.15
C HIS A 102 -12.14 -2.82 0.23
N TYR A 103 -11.28 -3.80 0.53
CA TYR A 103 -9.86 -3.55 0.73
C TYR A 103 -9.01 -4.50 -0.12
N LYS A 104 -7.76 -4.06 -0.35
CA LYS A 104 -6.70 -4.88 -0.91
C LYS A 104 -5.50 -4.82 0.03
N GLU A 105 -4.83 -5.95 0.21
CA GLU A 105 -3.64 -6.04 1.04
C GLU A 105 -2.39 -6.05 0.15
N PHE A 106 -1.48 -5.11 0.38
CA PHE A 106 -0.19 -5.03 -0.31
C PHE A 106 0.93 -5.21 0.71
N ARG A 107 1.60 -6.35 0.66
CA ARG A 107 2.62 -6.71 1.65
C ARG A 107 4.03 -6.25 1.31
N TYR A 108 4.29 -5.97 0.04
CA TYR A 108 5.65 -5.78 -0.45
C TYR A 108 6.01 -4.32 -0.71
N LEU A 109 5.26 -3.38 -0.14
CA LEU A 109 5.57 -1.96 -0.26
C LEU A 109 6.86 -1.63 0.49
N PRO A 110 7.78 -0.85 -0.14
CA PRO A 110 9.12 -0.67 0.43
C PRO A 110 9.19 0.26 1.64
N THR A 111 8.23 1.16 1.81
CA THR A 111 8.25 2.12 2.92
C THR A 111 6.84 2.42 3.43
N THR A 112 6.76 2.98 4.64
CA THR A 112 5.51 3.44 5.22
C THR A 112 5.00 4.76 4.62
N CYS A 113 5.75 5.37 3.70
CA CYS A 113 5.30 6.53 2.94
C CYS A 113 4.04 6.27 2.12
N PHE A 114 3.82 5.04 1.72
CA PHE A 114 2.64 4.65 0.93
C PHE A 114 1.44 4.35 1.80
N GLY A 115 1.63 4.14 3.08
CA GLY A 115 0.59 3.86 4.07
C GLY A 115 1.18 3.24 5.32
N GLU A 116 0.62 3.56 6.48
CA GLU A 116 1.08 2.99 7.75
C GLU A 116 0.62 1.54 7.91
N THR A 117 -0.41 1.14 7.16
CA THR A 117 -0.92 -0.23 7.17
C THR A 117 -0.69 -0.90 5.83
N THR A 118 -0.86 -2.21 5.77
CA THR A 118 -0.81 -2.97 4.52
C THR A 118 -2.17 -3.13 3.86
N TYR A 119 -3.23 -2.63 4.50
CA TYR A 119 -4.61 -2.73 4.01
C TYR A 119 -5.03 -1.40 3.40
N PHE A 120 -5.41 -1.43 2.13
CA PHE A 120 -5.79 -0.22 1.38
C PHE A 120 -7.23 -0.33 0.94
N VAL A 121 -8.06 0.59 1.41
CA VAL A 121 -9.48 0.64 1.09
C VAL A 121 -9.67 1.38 -0.22
N ASP A 122 -10.35 0.75 -1.17
CA ASP A 122 -10.60 1.32 -2.49
C ASP A 122 -12.07 1.61 -2.77
N ARG A 123 -12.99 1.02 -2.00
CA ARG A 123 -14.43 1.26 -2.16
C ARG A 123 -15.15 1.22 -0.82
N VAL A 124 -16.22 1.99 -0.74
CA VAL A 124 -17.06 2.08 0.45
C VAL A 124 -18.53 1.91 0.03
N GLU A 125 -19.23 1.04 0.75
CA GLU A 125 -20.67 0.89 0.59
C GLU A 125 -21.33 1.13 1.95
N VAL A 126 -22.31 2.05 1.99
CA VAL A 126 -23.06 2.34 3.21
C VAL A 126 -24.22 1.37 3.29
N GLN A 127 -24.33 0.68 4.42
CA GLN A 127 -25.46 -0.21 4.70
C GLN A 127 -26.51 0.56 5.49
N GLU A 128 -27.70 0.59 4.96
CA GLU A 128 -28.87 1.15 5.64
C GLU A 128 -29.71 0.06 6.31
#